data_347d264dc5c7429bc5bca6eb8acdf3a8
#
_entry.id   347d264dc5c7429bc5bca6eb8acdf3a8
#
_cell.length_a   1.000
_cell.length_b   1.000
_cell.length_c   1.000
_cell.angle_alpha   90.00
_cell.angle_beta   90.00
_cell.angle_gamma   90.00
#
_symmetry.space_group_name_H-M   'P 1'
#
loop_
_entity.id
_entity.type
_entity.pdbx_description
1 polymer ?
#
loop_
_entity_poly.entity_id
_entity_poly.type
_entity_poly.pdbx_seq_one_letter_code
_entity_poly.pdbx_strand_id
1 'polypeptide(L)'
;ISLTAEGAGFLERCRRIAAEVEAAEFQLCDSSSAPVGKLRVSAPQVHGLLMPVLAEFMQRYPQIELDIDLSDRMVDVVEEGFDLVVRTGNPKDSRLLARQLGRFRMVLVGSPGYFQQRGVPQTPQELRSHSCLRHTFHHTGKLEAWPFKVQADAPEPVLPTRLTSSSIE
;
A
#
# COMPACT_ATOMS: atom_id res chain seq x y z
N ILE A 1 27.79 12.16 -0.38
CA ILE A 1 27.69 13.50 0.26
C ILE A 1 26.41 13.46 1.06
N SER A 2 26.48 13.63 2.39
CA SER A 2 25.33 13.71 3.28
C SER A 2 25.10 15.16 3.70
N LEU A 3 23.84 15.52 3.92
CA LEU A 3 23.49 16.84 4.44
C LEU A 3 23.83 16.92 5.94
N THR A 4 24.22 18.13 6.39
CA THR A 4 24.26 18.43 7.83
C THR A 4 22.83 18.52 8.39
N ALA A 5 22.69 18.52 9.72
CA ALA A 5 21.38 18.67 10.36
C ALA A 5 20.70 20.01 9.99
N GLU A 6 21.50 21.09 9.93
CA GLU A 6 21.03 22.41 9.48
C GLU A 6 20.67 22.40 7.98
N GLY A 7 21.48 21.72 7.15
CA GLY A 7 21.21 21.54 5.73
C GLY A 7 19.92 20.76 5.45
N ALA A 8 19.63 19.72 6.23
CA ALA A 8 18.39 18.98 6.14
C ALA A 8 17.18 19.87 6.52
N GLY A 9 17.28 20.63 7.61
CA GLY A 9 16.24 21.58 8.02
C GLY A 9 16.02 22.71 7.00
N PHE A 10 17.08 23.19 6.34
CA PHE A 10 16.96 24.19 5.29
C PHE A 10 16.30 23.62 4.03
N LEU A 11 16.69 22.43 3.61
CA LEU A 11 16.08 21.74 2.47
C LEU A 11 14.58 21.53 2.67
N GLU A 12 14.16 21.13 3.86
CA GLU A 12 12.73 20.96 4.18
C GLU A 12 11.95 22.27 4.05
N ARG A 13 12.56 23.39 4.48
CA ARG A 13 11.94 24.71 4.30
C ARG A 13 11.86 25.12 2.83
N CYS A 14 12.91 24.89 2.05
CA CYS A 14 12.90 25.14 0.61
C CYS A 14 11.81 24.37 -0.11
N ARG A 15 11.64 23.09 0.22
CA ARG A 15 10.58 22.25 -0.34
C ARG A 15 9.19 22.78 -0.02
N ARG A 16 8.96 23.25 1.22
CA ARG A 16 7.68 23.86 1.58
C ARG A 16 7.40 25.14 0.81
N ILE A 17 8.42 26.00 0.64
CA ILE A 17 8.28 27.23 -0.14
C ILE A 17 7.97 26.91 -1.59
N ALA A 18 8.65 25.92 -2.19
CA ALA A 18 8.38 25.48 -3.55
C ALA A 18 6.94 24.98 -3.71
N ALA A 19 6.46 24.15 -2.77
CA ALA A 19 5.09 23.64 -2.77
C ALA A 19 4.04 24.77 -2.62
N GLU A 20 4.31 25.80 -1.82
CA GLU A 20 3.45 26.98 -1.70
C GLU A 20 3.40 27.79 -3.00
N VAL A 21 4.53 27.93 -3.69
CA VAL A 21 4.57 28.60 -5.00
C VAL A 21 3.76 27.82 -6.02
N GLU A 22 3.95 26.50 -6.11
CA GLU A 22 3.18 25.62 -6.98
C GLU A 22 1.68 25.68 -6.67
N ALA A 23 1.30 25.69 -5.39
CA ALA A 23 -0.10 25.83 -4.98
C ALA A 23 -0.70 27.19 -5.39
N ALA A 24 0.08 28.26 -5.29
CA ALA A 24 -0.35 29.59 -5.72
C ALA A 24 -0.49 29.67 -7.24
N GLU A 25 0.42 29.10 -8.01
CA GLU A 25 0.33 28.98 -9.46
C GLU A 25 -0.89 28.16 -9.88
N PHE A 26 -1.15 27.05 -9.18
CA PHE A 26 -2.34 26.22 -9.42
C PHE A 26 -3.66 26.99 -9.18
N GLN A 27 -3.70 27.87 -8.17
CA GLN A 27 -4.88 28.73 -7.92
C GLN A 27 -5.09 29.78 -9.00
N LEU A 28 -4.04 30.18 -9.69
CA LEU A 28 -4.10 31.14 -10.80
C LEU A 28 -4.41 30.46 -12.14
N CYS A 29 -4.14 29.18 -12.27
CA CYS A 29 -4.54 28.40 -13.42
C CYS A 29 -6.06 28.30 -13.45
N ASP A 30 -6.64 28.93 -14.48
CA ASP A 30 -8.07 28.94 -14.73
C ASP A 30 -8.67 27.54 -14.58
N SER A 31 -9.73 27.42 -13.78
CA SER A 31 -10.38 26.14 -13.46
C SER A 31 -10.95 25.40 -14.70
N SER A 32 -10.75 25.96 -15.86
CA SER A 32 -11.17 25.43 -17.17
C SER A 32 -10.08 24.65 -17.91
N SER A 33 -8.82 24.74 -17.52
CA SER A 33 -7.75 23.98 -18.17
C SER A 33 -7.64 22.56 -17.60
N ALA A 34 -7.61 21.56 -18.50
CA ALA A 34 -7.38 20.19 -18.11
C ALA A 34 -6.01 20.07 -17.40
N PRO A 35 -5.91 19.29 -16.30
CA PRO A 35 -4.65 19.13 -15.60
C PRO A 35 -3.60 18.50 -16.50
N VAL A 36 -2.38 19.04 -16.45
CA VAL A 36 -1.21 18.61 -17.23
C VAL A 36 -0.03 18.40 -16.31
N GLY A 37 0.89 17.52 -16.69
CA GLY A 37 2.14 17.30 -15.95
C GLY A 37 2.38 15.83 -15.61
N LYS A 38 3.36 15.60 -14.73
CA LYS A 38 3.73 14.26 -14.28
C LYS A 38 3.21 14.00 -12.88
N LEU A 39 2.62 12.82 -12.67
CA LEU A 39 2.13 12.35 -11.37
C LEU A 39 2.86 11.06 -11.00
N ARG A 40 3.66 11.10 -9.92
CA ARG A 40 4.38 9.94 -9.39
C ARG A 40 3.63 9.30 -8.24
N VAL A 41 3.23 8.04 -8.43
CA VAL A 41 2.40 7.29 -7.49
C VAL A 41 3.13 6.03 -7.05
N SER A 42 3.20 5.78 -5.74
CA SER A 42 3.57 4.47 -5.22
C SER A 42 2.34 3.77 -4.65
N ALA A 43 2.09 2.54 -5.09
CA ALA A 43 0.90 1.79 -4.72
C ALA A 43 1.24 0.31 -4.43
N PRO A 44 0.41 -0.40 -3.63
CA PRO A 44 0.63 -1.81 -3.36
C PRO A 44 0.39 -2.66 -4.61
N GLN A 45 0.95 -3.87 -4.63
CA GLN A 45 0.80 -4.83 -5.72
C GLN A 45 -0.60 -5.46 -5.71
N VAL A 46 -1.62 -4.68 -5.99
CA VAL A 46 -3.03 -5.12 -6.10
C VAL A 46 -3.57 -4.78 -7.50
N HIS A 47 -3.01 -5.45 -8.49
CA HIS A 47 -3.24 -5.15 -9.91
C HIS A 47 -4.72 -5.19 -10.29
N GLY A 48 -5.45 -6.20 -9.83
CA GLY A 48 -6.86 -6.36 -10.14
C GLY A 48 -7.75 -5.20 -9.71
N LEU A 49 -7.40 -4.52 -8.61
CA LEU A 49 -8.13 -3.36 -8.12
C LEU A 49 -7.63 -2.04 -8.72
N LEU A 50 -6.34 -1.93 -8.92
CA LEU A 50 -5.70 -0.66 -9.28
C LEU A 50 -5.76 -0.38 -10.78
N MET A 51 -5.50 -1.38 -11.63
CA MET A 51 -5.41 -1.19 -13.08
C MET A 51 -6.67 -0.58 -13.72
N PRO A 52 -7.89 -0.99 -13.38
CA PRO A 52 -9.09 -0.36 -13.91
C PRO A 52 -9.21 1.14 -13.57
N VAL A 53 -8.86 1.49 -12.32
CA VAL A 53 -8.90 2.88 -11.85
C VAL A 53 -7.87 3.74 -12.58
N LEU A 54 -6.67 3.21 -12.77
CA LEU A 54 -5.62 3.91 -13.52
C LEU A 54 -5.98 4.08 -15.00
N ALA A 55 -6.56 3.07 -15.62
CA ALA A 55 -7.01 3.15 -17.00
C ALA A 55 -8.09 4.23 -17.19
N GLU A 56 -9.06 4.29 -16.28
CA GLU A 56 -10.08 5.34 -16.30
C GLU A 56 -9.48 6.73 -16.06
N PHE A 57 -8.55 6.85 -15.11
CA PHE A 57 -7.83 8.08 -14.83
C PHE A 57 -7.08 8.60 -16.06
N MET A 58 -6.31 7.75 -16.73
CA MET A 58 -5.56 8.12 -17.93
C MET A 58 -6.46 8.53 -19.10
N GLN A 59 -7.63 7.89 -19.24
CA GLN A 59 -8.62 8.31 -20.26
C GLN A 59 -9.21 9.68 -19.93
N ARG A 60 -9.46 9.94 -18.65
CA ARG A 60 -10.06 11.20 -18.19
C ARG A 60 -9.08 12.38 -18.24
N TYR A 61 -7.79 12.11 -18.02
CA TYR A 61 -6.73 13.11 -17.95
C TYR A 61 -5.57 12.77 -18.90
N PRO A 62 -5.77 12.87 -20.22
CA PRO A 62 -4.80 12.40 -21.22
C PRO A 62 -3.49 13.20 -21.24
N GLN A 63 -3.45 14.37 -20.61
CA GLN A 63 -2.26 15.23 -20.54
C GLN A 63 -1.44 15.00 -19.26
N ILE A 64 -1.85 14.06 -18.42
CA ILE A 64 -1.05 13.63 -17.26
C ILE A 64 -0.19 12.44 -17.64
N GLU A 65 1.12 12.58 -17.44
CA GLU A 65 2.07 11.47 -17.45
C GLU A 65 2.03 10.77 -16.09
N LEU A 66 1.67 9.50 -16.07
CA LEU A 66 1.56 8.72 -14.85
C LEU A 66 2.80 7.82 -14.68
N ASP A 67 3.58 8.05 -13.61
CA ASP A 67 4.75 7.27 -13.21
C ASP A 67 4.41 6.45 -11.96
N ILE A 68 4.33 5.12 -12.08
CA ILE A 68 3.81 4.26 -11.02
C ILE A 68 4.88 3.28 -10.54
N ASP A 69 5.18 3.31 -9.24
CA ASP A 69 5.93 2.29 -8.51
C ASP A 69 4.96 1.33 -7.81
N LEU A 70 4.83 0.11 -8.34
CA LEU A 70 4.03 -0.95 -7.73
C LEU A 70 4.89 -1.76 -6.76
N SER A 71 4.80 -1.44 -5.50
CA SER A 71 5.65 -2.04 -4.47
C SER A 71 4.98 -1.94 -3.09
N ASP A 72 5.13 -3.00 -2.28
CA ASP A 72 4.65 -3.04 -0.90
C ASP A 72 5.67 -2.50 0.11
N ARG A 73 6.81 -1.96 -0.36
CA ARG A 73 7.81 -1.36 0.50
C ARG A 73 7.29 -0.06 1.12
N MET A 74 7.73 0.22 2.33
CA MET A 74 7.55 1.56 2.89
C MET A 74 8.49 2.53 2.15
N VAL A 75 7.93 3.61 1.64
CA VAL A 75 8.65 4.67 0.93
C VAL A 75 8.66 5.94 1.76
N ASP A 76 9.74 6.71 1.68
CA ASP A 76 9.71 8.09 2.12
C ASP A 76 9.14 8.95 1.00
N VAL A 77 7.91 9.43 1.20
CA VAL A 77 7.15 10.15 0.17
C VAL A 77 7.91 11.39 -0.31
N VAL A 78 8.51 12.11 0.63
CA VAL A 78 9.19 13.38 0.36
C VAL A 78 10.58 13.16 -0.24
N GLU A 79 11.37 12.26 0.36
CA GLU A 79 12.73 12.00 -0.10
C GLU A 79 12.78 11.33 -1.47
N GLU A 80 11.82 10.43 -1.75
CA GLU A 80 11.73 9.72 -3.01
C GLU A 80 10.94 10.48 -4.08
N GLY A 81 10.34 11.62 -3.73
CA GLY A 81 9.63 12.51 -4.66
C GLY A 81 8.34 11.90 -5.21
N PHE A 82 7.58 11.18 -4.39
CA PHE A 82 6.23 10.75 -4.74
C PHE A 82 5.21 11.84 -4.41
N ASP A 83 4.27 12.08 -5.33
CA ASP A 83 3.15 13.00 -5.13
C ASP A 83 2.04 12.33 -4.33
N LEU A 84 1.85 11.03 -4.55
CA LEU A 84 0.81 10.22 -3.92
C LEU A 84 1.34 8.83 -3.56
N VAL A 85 1.00 8.38 -2.36
CA VAL A 85 1.29 7.01 -1.93
C VAL A 85 0.02 6.33 -1.43
N VAL A 86 -0.31 5.20 -2.00
CA VAL A 86 -1.40 4.33 -1.55
C VAL A 86 -0.81 3.21 -0.71
N ARG A 87 -1.35 2.97 0.48
CA ARG A 87 -0.91 1.88 1.36
C ARG A 87 -2.09 1.28 2.11
N THR A 88 -1.94 0.02 2.48
CA THR A 88 -2.87 -0.67 3.37
C THR A 88 -2.43 -0.47 4.83
N GLY A 89 -3.39 -0.47 5.75
CA GLY A 89 -3.15 -0.30 7.18
C GLY A 89 -3.51 1.09 7.70
N ASN A 90 -3.07 1.39 8.91
CA ASN A 90 -3.25 2.70 9.53
C ASN A 90 -1.96 3.51 9.37
N PRO A 91 -2.00 4.70 8.79
CA PRO A 91 -0.84 5.57 8.76
C PRO A 91 -0.43 5.90 10.20
N LYS A 92 0.81 5.59 10.54
CA LYS A 92 1.42 6.05 11.78
C LYS A 92 1.83 7.49 11.53
N ASP A 93 1.52 8.34 12.51
CA ASP A 93 1.86 9.75 12.59
C ASP A 93 2.74 10.27 11.45
N SER A 94 2.21 11.15 10.65
CA SER A 94 2.98 11.70 9.56
C SER A 94 2.60 13.16 9.33
N ARG A 95 3.55 13.92 8.86
CA ARG A 95 3.37 15.27 8.34
C ARG A 95 2.58 15.28 7.01
N LEU A 96 2.17 14.11 6.54
CA LEU A 96 1.45 13.92 5.30
C LEU A 96 -0.06 13.96 5.53
N LEU A 97 -0.78 14.50 4.56
CA LEU A 97 -2.23 14.37 4.54
C LEU A 97 -2.61 12.95 4.16
N ALA A 98 -3.45 12.32 4.96
CA ALA A 98 -3.94 10.98 4.70
C ALA A 98 -5.45 10.97 4.48
N ARG A 99 -5.88 10.26 3.44
CA ARG A 99 -7.29 10.05 3.12
C ARG A 99 -7.58 8.56 3.02
N GLN A 100 -8.59 8.08 3.74
CA GLN A 100 -9.04 6.72 3.60
C GLN A 100 -9.80 6.55 2.28
N LEU A 101 -9.28 5.70 1.38
CA LEU A 101 -9.91 5.40 0.09
C LEU A 101 -10.98 4.32 0.20
N GLY A 102 -10.82 3.37 1.14
CA GLY A 102 -11.75 2.29 1.30
C GLY A 102 -11.43 1.40 2.49
N ARG A 103 -12.17 0.31 2.60
CA ARG A 103 -11.92 -0.77 3.57
C ARG A 103 -12.11 -2.10 2.86
N PHE A 104 -11.27 -3.06 3.17
CA PHE A 104 -11.41 -4.43 2.72
C PHE A 104 -11.38 -5.38 3.91
N ARG A 105 -11.83 -6.59 3.68
CA ARG A 105 -11.84 -7.63 4.69
C ARG A 105 -10.95 -8.77 4.22
N MET A 106 -10.02 -9.18 5.07
CA MET A 106 -9.27 -10.41 4.86
C MET A 106 -10.19 -11.60 5.06
N VAL A 107 -10.12 -12.57 4.17
CA VAL A 107 -10.87 -13.82 4.24
C VAL A 107 -9.93 -14.99 4.02
N LEU A 108 -10.17 -16.07 4.75
CA LEU A 108 -9.47 -17.31 4.54
C LEU A 108 -10.14 -18.05 3.39
N VAL A 109 -9.35 -18.45 2.41
CA VAL A 109 -9.83 -19.16 1.23
C VAL A 109 -9.07 -20.45 1.01
N GLY A 110 -9.71 -21.39 0.33
CA GLY A 110 -9.09 -22.62 -0.13
C GLY A 110 -9.88 -23.20 -1.32
N SER A 111 -9.23 -24.01 -2.12
CA SER A 111 -9.93 -24.64 -3.25
C SER A 111 -10.99 -25.64 -2.79
N PRO A 112 -12.10 -25.81 -3.53
CA PRO A 112 -13.10 -26.82 -3.20
C PRO A 112 -12.50 -28.22 -3.05
N GLY A 113 -11.60 -28.63 -3.93
CA GLY A 113 -10.94 -29.93 -3.85
C GLY A 113 -10.07 -30.10 -2.59
N TYR A 114 -9.41 -29.05 -2.13
CA TYR A 114 -8.67 -29.09 -0.86
C TYR A 114 -9.62 -29.30 0.32
N PHE A 115 -10.73 -28.55 0.37
CA PHE A 115 -11.70 -28.67 1.46
C PHE A 115 -12.45 -30.02 1.45
N GLN A 116 -12.66 -30.63 0.29
CA GLN A 116 -13.20 -31.99 0.21
C GLN A 116 -12.29 -33.02 0.85
N GLN A 117 -10.97 -32.86 0.71
CA GLN A 117 -9.98 -33.79 1.25
C GLN A 117 -9.63 -33.55 2.73
N ARG A 118 -9.62 -32.28 3.16
CA ARG A 118 -9.08 -31.88 4.47
C ARG A 118 -10.13 -31.31 5.42
N GLY A 119 -11.35 -31.12 4.96
CA GLY A 119 -12.39 -30.39 5.70
C GLY A 119 -12.21 -28.88 5.66
N VAL A 120 -13.22 -28.17 6.09
CA VAL A 120 -13.22 -26.70 6.22
C VAL A 120 -12.94 -26.35 7.68
N PRO A 121 -11.85 -25.66 8.00
CA PRO A 121 -11.55 -25.27 9.38
C PRO A 121 -12.63 -24.31 9.89
N GLN A 122 -13.19 -24.59 11.06
CA GLN A 122 -14.21 -23.78 11.70
C GLN A 122 -13.60 -22.80 12.74
N THR A 123 -12.42 -23.12 13.23
CA THR A 123 -11.70 -22.31 14.22
C THR A 123 -10.25 -22.07 13.77
N PRO A 124 -9.61 -20.99 14.24
CA PRO A 124 -8.20 -20.73 13.93
C PRO A 124 -7.27 -21.86 14.40
N GLN A 125 -7.61 -22.55 15.49
CA GLN A 125 -6.80 -23.63 16.06
C GLN A 125 -6.76 -24.89 15.17
N GLU A 126 -7.82 -25.11 14.38
CA GLU A 126 -7.87 -26.25 13.44
C GLU A 126 -6.89 -26.09 12.27
N LEU A 127 -6.44 -24.88 12.00
CA LEU A 127 -5.44 -24.61 10.96
C LEU A 127 -4.13 -25.35 11.17
N ARG A 128 -3.82 -25.80 12.39
CA ARG A 128 -2.66 -26.65 12.67
C ARG A 128 -2.62 -27.96 11.87
N SER A 129 -3.79 -28.43 11.40
CA SER A 129 -3.93 -29.64 10.57
C SER A 129 -4.00 -29.33 9.07
N HIS A 130 -3.93 -28.05 8.71
CA HIS A 130 -4.02 -27.60 7.34
C HIS A 130 -2.66 -27.13 6.78
N SER A 131 -2.54 -27.14 5.46
CA SER A 131 -1.37 -26.57 4.77
C SER A 131 -1.68 -25.11 4.44
N CYS A 132 -0.93 -24.20 5.05
CA CYS A 132 -1.13 -22.76 4.86
C CYS A 132 -0.16 -22.19 3.81
N LEU A 133 -0.69 -21.32 2.95
CA LEU A 133 0.09 -20.47 2.07
C LEU A 133 0.20 -19.11 2.74
N ARG A 134 1.41 -18.59 2.94
CA ARG A 134 1.61 -17.35 3.69
C ARG A 134 2.33 -16.30 2.87
N HIS A 135 1.92 -15.07 3.06
CA HIS A 135 2.60 -13.92 2.49
C HIS A 135 3.86 -13.57 3.29
N THR A 136 4.91 -13.20 2.57
CA THR A 136 6.19 -12.74 3.15
C THR A 136 6.46 -11.32 2.65
N PHE A 137 6.70 -10.40 3.57
CA PHE A 137 7.11 -9.05 3.18
C PHE A 137 8.49 -9.08 2.53
N HIS A 138 8.57 -8.73 1.25
CA HIS A 138 9.78 -8.86 0.44
C HIS A 138 11.02 -8.19 1.08
N HIS A 139 10.85 -7.00 1.65
CA HIS A 139 11.96 -6.21 2.20
C HIS A 139 12.41 -6.64 3.60
N THR A 140 11.58 -7.37 4.36
CA THR A 140 11.94 -7.82 5.72
C THR A 140 12.09 -9.32 5.84
N GLY A 141 11.59 -10.09 4.86
CA GLY A 141 11.51 -11.55 4.94
C GLY A 141 10.54 -12.07 6.02
N LYS A 142 9.83 -11.17 6.71
CA LYS A 142 8.91 -11.56 7.77
C LYS A 142 7.61 -12.09 7.19
N LEU A 143 7.11 -13.17 7.78
CA LEU A 143 5.77 -13.68 7.47
C LEU A 143 4.71 -12.72 7.97
N GLU A 144 3.71 -12.46 7.13
CA GLU A 144 2.55 -11.70 7.54
C GLU A 144 1.73 -12.48 8.58
N ALA A 145 1.39 -11.80 9.68
CA ALA A 145 0.51 -12.35 10.70
C ALA A 145 -0.93 -12.33 10.18
N TRP A 146 -1.64 -13.45 10.32
CA TRP A 146 -3.05 -13.49 9.98
C TRP A 146 -3.90 -12.85 11.09
N PRO A 147 -4.70 -11.82 10.79
CA PRO A 147 -5.42 -11.05 11.79
C PRO A 147 -6.69 -11.79 12.27
N PHE A 148 -6.51 -12.88 13.01
CA PHE A 148 -7.64 -13.60 13.59
C PHE A 148 -8.32 -12.79 14.70
N LYS A 149 -9.64 -12.89 14.77
CA LYS A 149 -10.41 -12.45 15.91
C LYS A 149 -10.37 -13.55 16.99
N VAL A 150 -9.31 -13.59 17.75
CA VAL A 150 -9.17 -14.50 18.89
C VAL A 150 -9.49 -13.78 20.19
N GLN A 151 -9.94 -14.54 21.22
CA GLN A 151 -10.08 -14.00 22.57
C GLN A 151 -8.69 -13.64 23.11
N ALA A 152 -8.63 -12.61 23.99
CA ALA A 152 -7.36 -12.06 24.47
C ALA A 152 -6.41 -13.09 25.09
N ASP A 153 -6.97 -14.11 25.72
CA ASP A 153 -6.20 -15.20 26.38
C ASP A 153 -6.05 -16.47 25.53
N ALA A 154 -6.54 -16.46 24.29
CA ALA A 154 -6.41 -17.62 23.42
C ALA A 154 -4.98 -17.74 22.87
N PRO A 155 -4.38 -18.97 22.85
CA PRO A 155 -3.07 -19.15 22.26
C PRO A 155 -3.07 -18.80 20.78
N GLU A 156 -1.98 -18.21 20.30
CA GLU A 156 -1.80 -17.88 18.89
C GLU A 156 -1.90 -19.17 18.05
N PRO A 157 -2.72 -19.18 16.99
CA PRO A 157 -2.88 -20.37 16.17
C PRO A 157 -1.60 -20.70 15.41
N VAL A 158 -1.21 -21.97 15.45
CA VAL A 158 -0.08 -22.48 14.68
C VAL A 158 -0.50 -22.62 13.22
N LEU A 159 0.25 -21.98 12.32
CA LEU A 159 0.02 -22.02 10.87
C LEU A 159 1.13 -22.85 10.19
N PRO A 160 0.91 -24.14 9.89
CA PRO A 160 1.89 -24.96 9.17
C PRO A 160 2.07 -24.41 7.75
N THR A 161 3.16 -23.70 7.57
CA THR A 161 3.48 -23.03 6.30
C THR A 161 4.08 -24.01 5.32
N ARG A 162 3.43 -24.22 4.18
CA ARG A 162 3.91 -25.08 3.10
C ARG A 162 4.47 -24.31 1.92
N LEU A 163 3.97 -23.10 1.71
CA LEU A 163 4.44 -22.18 0.69
C LEU A 163 4.45 -20.76 1.26
N THR A 164 5.47 -20.02 0.91
CA THR A 164 5.54 -18.59 1.13
C THR A 164 5.61 -17.87 -0.22
N SER A 165 4.91 -16.75 -0.34
CA SER A 165 4.97 -15.89 -1.52
C SER A 165 5.13 -14.44 -1.09
N SER A 166 5.85 -13.66 -1.86
CA SER A 166 5.93 -12.20 -1.70
C SER A 166 4.87 -11.46 -2.51
N SER A 167 4.03 -12.20 -3.25
CA SER A 167 2.84 -11.69 -3.94
C SER A 167 1.60 -12.37 -3.41
N ILE A 168 0.50 -11.61 -3.33
CA ILE A 168 -0.83 -12.10 -2.95
C ILE A 168 -1.74 -12.33 -4.16
N GLU A 169 -1.25 -12.02 -5.36
CA GLU A 169 -1.90 -12.27 -6.65
C GLU A 169 -1.19 -13.38 -7.43
#